data_6df225b02bb1f534cbcc883206ab6539
#
_entry.id   6df225b02bb1f534cbcc883206ab6539
#
_cell.length_a   1.000
_cell.length_b   1.000
_cell.length_c   1.000
_cell.angle_alpha   90.00
_cell.angle_beta   90.00
_cell.angle_gamma   90.00
#
_symmetry.space_group_name_H-M   'P 1'
#
loop_
_entity.id
_entity.type
_entity.pdbx_description
1 polymer ?
#
loop_
_entity_poly.entity_id
_entity_poly.type
_entity_poly.pdbx_seq_one_letter_code
_entity_poly.pdbx_strand_id
1 'polypeptide(L)'
;MGLLSRIKRSVRALFGGIIESTENPELILQQTIRDMRDRVPELNNSVAQVMATEKLLAKNKERLETQVVDLDSRIKASVKLGRDDIATAYIGQLGQAQMDLQKTSQQLEHATLASAQALKARDNYVLQMQRRTAEAMQLINQSKQARLQEQLAATMESFQIGDDASTFNEMRDKIDRRAAAAEAKLQLGSASVDNQMQDIEREAMDMQLQDKLLAYKREMGLLPAASGGNAPQALPAEGESGASRN
;
A
#
# COMPACT_ATOMS: atom_id res chain seq x y z
N MET A 1 35.09 20.91 -10.25
CA MET A 1 33.77 20.33 -10.50
C MET A 1 33.07 20.19 -9.16
N GLY A 2 32.03 21.00 -8.92
CA GLY A 2 31.37 21.14 -7.61
C GLY A 2 30.57 19.92 -7.19
N LEU A 3 30.38 19.76 -5.88
CA LEU A 3 29.58 18.71 -5.24
C LEU A 3 28.16 18.64 -5.84
N LEU A 4 27.55 19.77 -6.17
CA LEU A 4 26.25 19.90 -6.82
C LEU A 4 26.17 19.17 -8.19
N SER A 5 27.25 19.21 -8.98
CA SER A 5 27.28 18.52 -10.28
C SER A 5 27.30 17.00 -10.13
N ARG A 6 27.89 16.49 -9.04
CA ARG A 6 27.89 15.04 -8.71
C ARG A 6 26.52 14.59 -8.23
N ILE A 7 25.89 15.38 -7.36
CA ILE A 7 24.52 15.12 -6.86
C ILE A 7 23.53 15.12 -8.04
N LYS A 8 23.60 16.14 -8.91
CA LYS A 8 22.74 16.24 -10.11
C LYS A 8 22.90 15.02 -11.04
N ARG A 9 24.13 14.48 -11.19
CA ARG A 9 24.43 13.28 -11.99
C ARG A 9 23.86 12.01 -11.34
N SER A 10 23.96 11.88 -10.01
CA SER A 10 23.39 10.73 -9.26
C SER A 10 21.88 10.72 -9.32
N VAL A 11 21.23 11.89 -9.19
CA VAL A 11 19.78 12.05 -9.33
C VAL A 11 19.33 11.71 -10.76
N ARG A 12 20.07 12.16 -11.79
CA ARG A 12 19.79 11.82 -13.19
C ARG A 12 19.90 10.31 -13.46
N ALA A 13 20.86 9.62 -12.84
CA ALA A 13 21.04 8.18 -12.99
C ALA A 13 19.91 7.38 -12.35
N LEU A 14 19.35 7.86 -11.23
CA LEU A 14 18.26 7.21 -10.50
C LEU A 14 16.87 7.39 -11.16
N PHE A 15 16.65 8.55 -11.80
CA PHE A 15 15.30 8.94 -12.26
C PHE A 15 15.17 9.17 -13.77
N GLY A 16 16.20 8.82 -14.55
CA GLY A 16 16.11 8.77 -16.01
C GLY A 16 15.71 10.08 -16.69
N GLY A 17 16.65 11.00 -16.90
CA GLY A 17 16.60 12.00 -17.98
C GLY A 17 15.70 13.23 -17.83
N ILE A 18 14.85 13.33 -16.84
CA ILE A 18 13.82 14.41 -16.72
C ILE A 18 14.37 15.73 -16.13
N ILE A 19 15.64 15.77 -15.69
CA ILE A 19 16.15 16.85 -14.82
C ILE A 19 17.00 17.88 -15.61
N GLU A 20 16.63 18.22 -16.83
CA GLU A 20 17.46 19.20 -17.56
C GLU A 20 17.20 20.68 -17.24
N SER A 21 16.10 21.02 -16.57
CA SER A 21 15.69 22.43 -16.42
C SER A 21 15.22 22.88 -15.03
N THR A 22 15.39 22.08 -13.95
CA THR A 22 14.79 22.44 -12.66
C THR A 22 15.81 22.92 -11.65
N GLU A 23 15.63 24.14 -11.16
CA GLU A 23 16.48 24.81 -10.20
C GLU A 23 16.52 24.14 -8.81
N ASN A 24 15.56 23.24 -8.49
CA ASN A 24 15.47 22.60 -7.18
C ASN A 24 15.35 21.07 -7.23
N PRO A 25 16.48 20.32 -7.19
CA PRO A 25 16.46 18.85 -7.22
C PRO A 25 15.74 18.21 -6.01
N GLU A 26 15.67 18.90 -4.87
CA GLU A 26 14.96 18.40 -3.68
C GLU A 26 13.47 18.29 -3.93
N LEU A 27 12.87 19.27 -4.60
CA LEU A 27 11.43 19.26 -4.91
C LEU A 27 11.05 18.09 -5.82
N ILE A 28 11.90 17.80 -6.81
CA ILE A 28 11.69 16.66 -7.72
C ILE A 28 11.78 15.34 -6.97
N LEU A 29 12.77 15.18 -6.11
CA LEU A 29 12.91 13.97 -5.29
C LEU A 29 11.71 13.77 -4.38
N GLN A 30 11.25 14.83 -3.71
CA GLN A 30 10.06 14.78 -2.85
C GLN A 30 8.80 14.43 -3.64
N GLN A 31 8.63 15.02 -4.84
CA GLN A 31 7.49 14.70 -5.70
C GLN A 31 7.54 13.24 -6.16
N THR A 32 8.71 12.76 -6.58
CA THR A 32 8.88 11.36 -6.99
C THR A 32 8.57 10.39 -5.87
N ILE A 33 8.95 10.70 -4.62
CA ILE A 33 8.59 9.88 -3.45
C ILE A 33 7.07 9.86 -3.27
N ARG A 34 6.39 11.00 -3.40
CA ARG A 34 4.92 11.07 -3.32
C ARG A 34 4.27 10.24 -4.42
N ASP A 35 4.68 10.44 -5.67
CA ASP A 35 4.14 9.71 -6.82
C ASP A 35 4.30 8.18 -6.67
N MET A 36 5.44 7.73 -6.12
CA MET A 36 5.66 6.32 -5.84
C MET A 36 4.72 5.79 -4.74
N ARG A 37 4.48 6.58 -3.68
CA ARG A 37 3.54 6.23 -2.60
C ARG A 37 2.10 6.16 -3.11
N ASP A 38 1.70 7.12 -3.92
CA ASP A 38 0.34 7.21 -4.47
C ASP A 38 -0.01 6.05 -5.41
N ARG A 39 0.98 5.40 -6.00
CA ARG A 39 0.79 4.18 -6.81
C ARG A 39 0.53 2.92 -5.98
N VAL A 40 0.90 2.88 -4.70
CA VAL A 40 0.70 1.68 -3.86
C VAL A 40 -0.78 1.34 -3.68
N PRO A 41 -1.69 2.28 -3.38
CA PRO A 41 -3.13 2.01 -3.34
C PRO A 41 -3.69 1.47 -4.66
N GLU A 42 -3.24 2.00 -5.81
CA GLU A 42 -3.66 1.53 -7.14
C GLU A 42 -3.24 0.08 -7.39
N LEU A 43 -1.99 -0.25 -7.03
CA LEU A 43 -1.50 -1.63 -7.09
C LEU A 43 -2.28 -2.56 -6.17
N ASN A 44 -2.57 -2.13 -4.94
CA ASN A 44 -3.38 -2.90 -4.01
C ASN A 44 -4.78 -3.17 -4.56
N ASN A 45 -5.42 -2.17 -5.17
CA ASN A 45 -6.72 -2.33 -5.82
C ASN A 45 -6.66 -3.31 -6.98
N SER A 46 -5.61 -3.22 -7.81
CA SER A 46 -5.42 -4.15 -8.93
C SER A 46 -5.21 -5.59 -8.45
N VAL A 47 -4.38 -5.78 -7.42
CA VAL A 47 -4.18 -7.11 -6.79
C VAL A 47 -5.48 -7.63 -6.21
N ALA A 48 -6.25 -6.78 -5.51
CA ALA A 48 -7.54 -7.17 -4.94
C ALA A 48 -8.54 -7.63 -6.01
N GLN A 49 -8.57 -6.99 -7.19
CA GLN A 49 -9.42 -7.39 -8.31
C GLN A 49 -9.03 -8.78 -8.86
N VAL A 50 -7.73 -9.05 -9.01
CA VAL A 50 -7.24 -10.37 -9.45
C VAL A 50 -7.60 -11.44 -8.42
N MET A 51 -7.39 -11.18 -7.14
CA MET A 51 -7.77 -12.09 -6.05
C MET A 51 -9.28 -12.31 -5.95
N ALA A 52 -10.08 -11.28 -6.22
CA ALA A 52 -11.55 -11.41 -6.26
C ALA A 52 -11.99 -12.34 -7.39
N THR A 53 -11.35 -12.25 -8.58
CA THR A 53 -11.60 -13.14 -9.70
C THR A 53 -11.26 -14.60 -9.37
N GLU A 54 -10.11 -14.84 -8.73
CA GLU A 54 -9.69 -16.15 -8.24
C GLU A 54 -10.74 -16.73 -7.28
N LYS A 55 -11.16 -15.97 -6.28
CA LYS A 55 -12.18 -16.39 -5.30
C LYS A 55 -13.53 -16.69 -5.96
N LEU A 56 -13.93 -15.91 -6.95
CA LEU A 56 -15.16 -16.13 -7.70
C LEU A 56 -15.10 -17.44 -8.48
N LEU A 57 -13.97 -17.72 -9.14
CA LEU A 57 -13.77 -18.98 -9.87
C LEU A 57 -13.72 -20.18 -8.91
N ALA A 58 -13.08 -20.05 -7.74
CA ALA A 58 -13.06 -21.09 -6.71
C ALA A 58 -14.49 -21.43 -6.24
N LYS A 59 -15.29 -20.41 -5.92
CA LYS A 59 -16.69 -20.59 -5.53
C LYS A 59 -17.54 -21.21 -6.65
N ASN A 60 -17.29 -20.82 -7.91
CA ASN A 60 -17.99 -21.39 -9.06
C ASN A 60 -17.63 -22.87 -9.26
N LYS A 61 -16.36 -23.22 -9.09
CA LYS A 61 -15.89 -24.61 -9.10
C LYS A 61 -16.61 -25.45 -8.04
N GLU A 62 -16.64 -25.00 -6.79
CA GLU A 62 -17.32 -25.67 -5.68
C GLU A 62 -18.81 -25.90 -5.98
N ARG A 63 -19.48 -24.88 -6.53
CA ARG A 63 -20.88 -25.01 -6.96
C ARG A 63 -21.07 -26.08 -8.03
N LEU A 64 -20.19 -26.13 -9.03
CA LEU A 64 -20.25 -27.12 -10.11
C LEU A 64 -19.94 -28.53 -9.59
N GLU A 65 -19.01 -28.70 -8.67
CA GLU A 65 -18.71 -29.96 -7.99
C GLU A 65 -19.96 -30.49 -7.25
N THR A 66 -20.63 -29.62 -6.50
CA THR A 66 -21.90 -29.95 -5.82
C THR A 66 -22.99 -30.35 -6.83
N GLN A 67 -23.10 -29.63 -7.95
CA GLN A 67 -24.05 -29.92 -9.00
C GLN A 67 -23.79 -31.28 -9.65
N VAL A 68 -22.53 -31.64 -9.89
CA VAL A 68 -22.15 -32.95 -10.44
C VAL A 68 -22.57 -34.08 -9.50
N VAL A 69 -22.34 -33.92 -8.18
CA VAL A 69 -22.74 -34.92 -7.17
C VAL A 69 -24.26 -35.05 -7.08
N ASP A 70 -25.01 -33.95 -7.13
CA ASP A 70 -26.47 -33.96 -7.10
C ASP A 70 -27.04 -34.64 -8.35
N LEU A 71 -26.54 -34.32 -9.54
CA LEU A 71 -26.96 -34.93 -10.78
C LEU A 71 -26.69 -36.46 -10.81
N ASP A 72 -25.53 -36.92 -10.34
CA ASP A 72 -25.21 -38.33 -10.19
C ASP A 72 -26.20 -39.04 -9.26
N SER A 73 -26.54 -38.40 -8.13
CA SER A 73 -27.54 -38.95 -7.21
C SER A 73 -28.92 -39.05 -7.83
N ARG A 74 -29.35 -38.04 -8.62
CA ARG A 74 -30.64 -38.05 -9.35
C ARG A 74 -30.67 -39.10 -10.45
N ILE A 75 -29.57 -39.31 -11.18
CA ILE A 75 -29.45 -40.37 -12.17
C ILE A 75 -29.67 -41.73 -11.51
N LYS A 76 -28.97 -42.03 -10.41
CA LYS A 76 -29.08 -43.26 -9.65
C LYS A 76 -30.51 -43.50 -9.13
N ALA A 77 -31.17 -42.46 -8.64
CA ALA A 77 -32.56 -42.53 -8.19
C ALA A 77 -33.51 -42.81 -9.36
N SER A 78 -33.35 -42.13 -10.50
CA SER A 78 -34.19 -42.32 -11.70
C SER A 78 -34.08 -43.73 -12.24
N VAL A 79 -32.87 -44.27 -12.32
CA VAL A 79 -32.63 -45.67 -12.76
C VAL A 79 -33.30 -46.67 -11.81
N LYS A 80 -33.18 -46.47 -10.48
CA LYS A 80 -33.86 -47.32 -9.48
C LYS A 80 -35.38 -47.34 -9.62
N LEU A 81 -35.97 -46.24 -10.09
CA LEU A 81 -37.40 -46.09 -10.33
C LEU A 81 -37.84 -46.55 -11.73
N GLY A 82 -36.93 -47.08 -12.57
CA GLY A 82 -37.21 -47.48 -13.94
C GLY A 82 -37.55 -46.33 -14.89
N ARG A 83 -37.13 -45.10 -14.56
CA ARG A 83 -37.38 -43.88 -15.34
C ARG A 83 -36.16 -43.54 -16.20
N ASP A 84 -35.92 -44.36 -17.25
CA ASP A 84 -34.77 -44.25 -18.13
C ASP A 84 -34.80 -42.99 -18.99
N ASP A 85 -35.98 -42.48 -19.31
CA ASP A 85 -36.20 -41.19 -19.97
C ASP A 85 -35.59 -40.02 -19.17
N ILE A 86 -35.89 -39.99 -17.88
CA ILE A 86 -35.39 -38.95 -16.96
C ILE A 86 -33.91 -39.15 -16.68
N ALA A 87 -33.46 -40.38 -16.49
CA ALA A 87 -32.04 -40.70 -16.28
C ALA A 87 -31.19 -40.20 -17.46
N THR A 88 -31.63 -40.42 -18.69
CA THR A 88 -30.92 -39.96 -19.90
C THR A 88 -30.84 -38.44 -19.97
N ALA A 89 -31.90 -37.71 -19.60
CA ALA A 89 -31.88 -36.26 -19.53
C ALA A 89 -30.87 -35.75 -18.49
N TYR A 90 -30.82 -36.37 -17.30
CA TYR A 90 -29.82 -36.01 -16.27
C TYR A 90 -28.39 -36.39 -16.68
N ILE A 91 -28.16 -37.45 -17.43
CA ILE A 91 -26.84 -37.79 -17.97
C ILE A 91 -26.34 -36.68 -18.92
N GLY A 92 -27.23 -36.15 -19.78
CA GLY A 92 -26.88 -35.02 -20.64
C GLY A 92 -26.47 -33.76 -19.83
N GLN A 93 -27.21 -33.44 -18.75
CA GLN A 93 -26.89 -32.34 -17.87
C GLN A 93 -25.58 -32.56 -17.09
N LEU A 94 -25.32 -33.80 -16.65
CA LEU A 94 -24.09 -34.19 -15.99
C LEU A 94 -22.88 -33.98 -16.90
N GLY A 95 -22.98 -34.41 -18.17
CA GLY A 95 -21.91 -34.20 -19.16
C GLY A 95 -21.59 -32.72 -19.34
N GLN A 96 -22.62 -31.85 -19.42
CA GLN A 96 -22.40 -30.41 -19.51
C GLN A 96 -21.76 -29.86 -18.24
N ALA A 97 -22.25 -30.21 -17.04
CA ALA A 97 -21.70 -29.77 -15.77
C ALA A 97 -20.23 -30.18 -15.58
N GLN A 98 -19.87 -31.41 -16.05
CA GLN A 98 -18.48 -31.88 -16.02
C GLN A 98 -17.56 -31.08 -16.94
N MET A 99 -18.01 -30.75 -18.16
CA MET A 99 -17.24 -29.87 -19.06
C MET A 99 -17.05 -28.48 -18.47
N ASP A 100 -18.10 -27.91 -17.89
CA ASP A 100 -18.03 -26.59 -17.24
C ASP A 100 -17.10 -26.61 -16.01
N LEU A 101 -17.12 -27.70 -15.24
CA LEU A 101 -16.22 -27.91 -14.10
C LEU A 101 -14.76 -27.98 -14.56
N GLN A 102 -14.48 -28.74 -15.62
CA GLN A 102 -13.14 -28.84 -16.19
C GLN A 102 -12.62 -27.47 -16.66
N LYS A 103 -13.44 -26.72 -17.41
CA LYS A 103 -13.11 -25.40 -17.89
C LYS A 103 -12.85 -24.41 -16.72
N THR A 104 -13.75 -24.41 -15.73
CA THR A 104 -13.62 -23.55 -14.55
C THR A 104 -12.37 -23.90 -13.73
N SER A 105 -12.04 -25.19 -13.62
CA SER A 105 -10.82 -25.65 -12.94
C SER A 105 -9.54 -25.13 -13.61
N GLN A 106 -9.47 -25.17 -14.94
CA GLN A 106 -8.36 -24.61 -15.70
C GLN A 106 -8.26 -23.08 -15.53
N GLN A 107 -9.41 -22.39 -15.58
CA GLN A 107 -9.46 -20.95 -15.35
C GLN A 107 -9.02 -20.59 -13.94
N LEU A 108 -9.39 -21.37 -12.93
CA LEU A 108 -8.96 -21.17 -11.55
C LEU A 108 -7.46 -21.34 -11.41
N GLU A 109 -6.86 -22.36 -12.02
CA GLU A 109 -5.41 -22.55 -12.00
C GLU A 109 -4.68 -21.34 -12.57
N HIS A 110 -5.10 -20.83 -13.73
CA HIS A 110 -4.53 -19.63 -14.31
C HIS A 110 -4.75 -18.38 -13.41
N ALA A 111 -5.93 -18.23 -12.80
CA ALA A 111 -6.22 -17.12 -11.91
C ALA A 111 -5.36 -17.17 -10.63
N THR A 112 -5.12 -18.36 -10.08
CA THR A 112 -4.25 -18.54 -8.90
C THR A 112 -2.81 -18.17 -9.20
N LEU A 113 -2.28 -18.57 -10.36
CA LEU A 113 -0.96 -18.16 -10.80
C LEU A 113 -0.86 -16.64 -11.01
N ALA A 114 -1.88 -16.04 -11.64
CA ALA A 114 -1.94 -14.60 -11.85
C ALA A 114 -2.02 -13.83 -10.52
N SER A 115 -2.80 -14.32 -9.57
CA SER A 115 -2.91 -13.76 -8.21
C SER A 115 -1.56 -13.77 -7.48
N ALA A 116 -0.87 -14.91 -7.48
CA ALA A 116 0.45 -15.04 -6.88
C ALA A 116 1.49 -14.11 -7.54
N GLN A 117 1.47 -14.00 -8.87
CA GLN A 117 2.35 -13.08 -9.60
C GLN A 117 2.04 -11.61 -9.29
N ALA A 118 0.76 -11.24 -9.21
CA ALA A 118 0.34 -9.88 -8.88
C ALA A 118 0.77 -9.47 -7.46
N LEU A 119 0.61 -10.37 -6.48
CA LEU A 119 1.10 -10.16 -5.11
C LEU A 119 2.61 -9.95 -5.09
N LYS A 120 3.37 -10.84 -5.74
CA LYS A 120 4.82 -10.74 -5.82
C LYS A 120 5.28 -9.44 -6.50
N ALA A 121 4.59 -9.02 -7.56
CA ALA A 121 4.89 -7.76 -8.26
C ALA A 121 4.65 -6.55 -7.34
N ARG A 122 3.54 -6.55 -6.59
CA ARG A 122 3.24 -5.51 -5.59
C ARG A 122 4.31 -5.45 -4.51
N ASP A 123 4.70 -6.58 -3.93
CA ASP A 123 5.70 -6.65 -2.87
C ASP A 123 7.07 -6.17 -3.36
N ASN A 124 7.46 -6.58 -4.56
CA ASN A 124 8.68 -6.09 -5.22
C ASN A 124 8.64 -4.56 -5.44
N TYR A 125 7.48 -4.02 -5.85
CA TYR A 125 7.32 -2.59 -6.03
C TYR A 125 7.49 -1.84 -4.69
N VAL A 126 6.83 -2.31 -3.63
CA VAL A 126 6.95 -1.71 -2.29
C VAL A 126 8.39 -1.73 -1.78
N LEU A 127 9.10 -2.86 -1.95
CA LEU A 127 10.51 -2.96 -1.59
C LEU A 127 11.39 -1.98 -2.38
N GLN A 128 11.17 -1.87 -3.69
CA GLN A 128 11.90 -0.91 -4.53
C GLN A 128 11.58 0.53 -4.15
N MET A 129 10.32 0.84 -3.85
CA MET A 129 9.89 2.14 -3.39
C MET A 129 10.60 2.53 -2.08
N GLN A 130 10.67 1.62 -1.11
CA GLN A 130 11.37 1.85 0.16
C GLN A 130 12.85 2.16 -0.07
N ARG A 131 13.55 1.35 -0.88
CA ARG A 131 14.96 1.58 -1.22
C ARG A 131 15.17 2.94 -1.89
N ARG A 132 14.38 3.25 -2.92
CA ARG A 132 14.49 4.53 -3.64
C ARG A 132 14.12 5.73 -2.76
N THR A 133 13.19 5.56 -1.82
CA THR A 133 12.85 6.60 -0.84
C THR A 133 14.04 6.88 0.09
N ALA A 134 14.71 5.83 0.59
CA ALA A 134 15.90 6.00 1.43
C ALA A 134 17.04 6.69 0.67
N GLU A 135 17.31 6.28 -0.57
CA GLU A 135 18.31 6.91 -1.44
C GLU A 135 17.98 8.38 -1.72
N ALA A 136 16.72 8.70 -2.03
CA ALA A 136 16.28 10.05 -2.28
C ALA A 136 16.41 10.95 -1.02
N MET A 137 16.08 10.43 0.16
CA MET A 137 16.26 11.15 1.44
C MET A 137 17.73 11.44 1.70
N GLN A 138 18.61 10.48 1.44
CA GLN A 138 20.06 10.68 1.56
C GLN A 138 20.55 11.79 0.62
N LEU A 139 20.10 11.80 -0.65
CA LEU A 139 20.45 12.85 -1.62
C LEU A 139 19.93 14.22 -1.22
N ILE A 140 18.70 14.30 -0.68
CA ILE A 140 18.12 15.53 -0.14
C ILE A 140 19.00 16.08 0.99
N ASN A 141 19.42 15.24 1.93
CA ASN A 141 20.27 15.64 3.04
C ASN A 141 21.64 16.11 2.55
N GLN A 142 22.26 15.43 1.59
CA GLN A 142 23.51 15.86 0.98
C GLN A 142 23.37 17.20 0.25
N SER A 143 22.25 17.41 -0.45
CA SER A 143 21.96 18.69 -1.12
C SER A 143 21.84 19.84 -0.11
N LYS A 144 21.15 19.61 1.01
CA LYS A 144 21.03 20.60 2.08
C LYS A 144 22.38 20.93 2.70
N GLN A 145 23.21 19.94 2.98
CA GLN A 145 24.55 20.16 3.50
C GLN A 145 25.43 20.95 2.52
N ALA A 146 25.39 20.62 1.23
CA ALA A 146 26.13 21.33 0.20
C ALA A 146 25.68 22.82 0.12
N ARG A 147 24.39 23.10 0.16
CA ARG A 147 23.86 24.48 0.19
C ARG A 147 24.31 25.25 1.43
N LEU A 148 24.33 24.62 2.59
CA LEU A 148 24.83 25.24 3.82
C LEU A 148 26.31 25.57 3.70
N GLN A 149 27.13 24.69 3.12
CA GLN A 149 28.54 24.94 2.89
C GLN A 149 28.78 26.09 1.89
N GLU A 150 28.00 26.18 0.82
CA GLU A 150 28.05 27.27 -0.15
C GLU A 150 27.65 28.62 0.49
N GLN A 151 26.59 28.63 1.30
CA GLN A 151 26.18 29.84 2.03
C GLN A 151 27.25 30.27 3.03
N LEU A 152 27.89 29.33 3.72
CA LEU A 152 28.98 29.60 4.63
C LEU A 152 30.19 30.20 3.88
N ALA A 153 30.60 29.60 2.76
CA ALA A 153 31.68 30.06 1.92
C ALA A 153 31.42 31.48 1.36
N ALA A 154 30.22 31.72 0.82
CA ALA A 154 29.82 33.04 0.32
C ALA A 154 29.81 34.11 1.44
N THR A 155 29.40 33.71 2.64
CA THR A 155 29.45 34.60 3.80
C THR A 155 30.88 34.91 4.19
N MET A 156 31.77 33.94 4.21
CA MET A 156 33.19 34.14 4.51
C MET A 156 33.89 34.98 3.45
N GLU A 157 33.56 34.83 2.16
CA GLU A 157 34.12 35.64 1.07
C GLU A 157 33.68 37.12 1.18
N SER A 158 32.44 37.38 1.58
CA SER A 158 31.95 38.75 1.83
C SER A 158 32.63 39.45 3.01
N PHE A 159 33.27 38.71 3.92
CA PHE A 159 34.00 39.24 5.08
C PHE A 159 35.46 39.53 4.82
N GLN A 160 36.09 39.00 3.75
CA GLN A 160 37.47 39.32 3.42
C GLN A 160 37.66 40.77 2.89
N ILE A 161 36.58 41.52 2.68
CA ILE A 161 36.61 42.88 2.10
C ILE A 161 36.47 43.99 3.14
N GLY A 162 36.27 43.68 4.44
CA GLY A 162 36.05 44.67 5.51
C GLY A 162 37.03 44.51 6.68
N ASP A 163 37.84 45.55 6.89
CA ASP A 163 38.89 45.67 7.92
C ASP A 163 38.31 46.05 9.32
N ASP A 164 37.49 45.14 9.93
CA ASP A 164 37.00 45.35 11.30
C ASP A 164 36.94 44.04 12.09
N ALA A 165 38.01 43.78 12.86
CA ALA A 165 38.15 42.58 13.70
C ALA A 165 37.06 42.43 14.80
N SER A 166 36.36 43.49 15.18
CA SER A 166 35.25 43.43 16.14
C SER A 166 33.96 42.86 15.53
N THR A 167 33.68 43.23 14.30
CA THR A 167 32.53 42.73 13.52
C THR A 167 32.68 41.26 13.20
N PHE A 168 33.94 40.78 13.05
CA PHE A 168 34.24 39.37 12.76
C PHE A 168 33.84 38.45 13.93
N ASN A 169 34.09 38.83 15.16
CA ASN A 169 33.74 38.02 16.34
C ASN A 169 32.23 37.99 16.59
N GLU A 170 31.52 39.11 16.42
CA GLU A 170 30.05 39.14 16.54
C GLU A 170 29.35 38.28 15.45
N MET A 171 29.94 38.27 14.28
CA MET A 171 29.36 37.52 13.15
C MET A 171 29.67 36.03 13.25
N ARG A 172 30.86 35.66 13.75
CA ARG A 172 31.21 34.29 14.08
C ARG A 172 30.24 33.71 15.10
N ASP A 173 29.92 34.44 16.17
CA ASP A 173 28.92 34.05 17.15
C ASP A 173 27.52 33.93 16.56
N LYS A 174 27.14 34.79 15.61
CA LYS A 174 25.85 34.68 14.89
C LYS A 174 25.79 33.46 13.97
N ILE A 175 26.90 33.14 13.31
CA ILE A 175 26.99 31.94 12.43
C ILE A 175 26.93 30.68 13.29
N ASP A 176 27.69 30.63 14.39
CA ASP A 176 27.70 29.45 15.28
C ASP A 176 26.32 29.24 15.93
N ARG A 177 25.62 30.31 16.32
CA ARG A 177 24.23 30.24 16.82
C ARG A 177 23.25 29.78 15.74
N ARG A 178 23.40 30.20 14.47
CA ARG A 178 22.56 29.75 13.37
C ARG A 178 22.84 28.30 12.97
N ALA A 179 24.11 27.89 12.98
CA ALA A 179 24.51 26.52 12.74
C ALA A 179 23.96 25.59 13.83
N ALA A 180 24.12 25.96 15.11
CA ALA A 180 23.55 25.21 16.24
C ALA A 180 22.01 25.15 16.20
N ALA A 181 21.34 26.25 15.82
CA ALA A 181 19.89 26.29 15.67
C ALA A 181 19.41 25.45 14.48
N ALA A 182 20.17 25.37 13.37
CA ALA A 182 19.87 24.51 12.22
C ALA A 182 20.08 23.04 12.57
N GLU A 183 21.13 22.72 13.32
CA GLU A 183 21.41 21.34 13.79
C GLU A 183 20.36 20.88 14.81
N ALA A 184 19.95 21.77 15.74
CA ALA A 184 18.86 21.49 16.67
C ALA A 184 17.52 21.26 15.94
N LYS A 185 17.21 22.03 14.88
CA LYS A 185 16.03 21.82 14.04
C LYS A 185 16.10 20.51 13.25
N LEU A 186 17.27 20.11 12.78
CA LEU A 186 17.49 18.82 12.13
C LEU A 186 17.30 17.65 13.11
N GLN A 187 17.83 17.77 14.34
CA GLN A 187 17.63 16.77 15.38
C GLN A 187 16.17 16.67 15.82
N LEU A 188 15.45 17.79 15.95
CA LEU A 188 14.03 17.80 16.25
C LEU A 188 13.20 17.21 15.09
N GLY A 189 13.58 17.48 13.84
CA GLY A 189 12.93 16.93 12.66
C GLY A 189 13.15 15.41 12.52
N SER A 190 14.36 14.92 12.76
CA SER A 190 14.67 13.49 12.73
C SER A 190 14.01 12.75 13.90
N ALA A 191 14.04 13.30 15.11
CA ALA A 191 13.38 12.72 16.28
C ALA A 191 11.85 12.63 16.12
N SER A 192 11.21 13.58 15.42
CA SER A 192 9.77 13.52 15.17
C SER A 192 9.40 12.45 14.13
N VAL A 193 10.24 12.22 13.12
CA VAL A 193 10.04 11.19 12.09
C VAL A 193 10.32 9.80 12.67
N ASP A 194 11.37 9.64 13.47
CA ASP A 194 11.69 8.38 14.15
C ASP A 194 10.60 8.01 15.17
N ASN A 195 10.06 8.99 15.93
CA ASN A 195 8.94 8.73 16.83
C ASN A 195 7.67 8.33 16.09
N GLN A 196 7.33 8.98 14.97
CA GLN A 196 6.18 8.58 14.13
C GLN A 196 6.37 7.20 13.51
N MET A 197 7.59 6.85 13.13
CA MET A 197 7.89 5.53 12.57
C MET A 197 7.82 4.43 13.64
N GLN A 198 8.30 4.71 14.86
CA GLN A 198 8.16 3.81 16.02
C GLN A 198 6.70 3.65 16.46
N ASP A 199 5.90 4.71 16.40
CA ASP A 199 4.48 4.63 16.73
C ASP A 199 3.72 3.79 15.70
N ILE A 200 4.01 3.95 14.41
CA ILE A 200 3.44 3.11 13.34
C ILE A 200 3.88 1.65 13.48
N GLU A 201 5.14 1.38 13.82
CA GLU A 201 5.63 0.02 14.06
C GLU A 201 4.96 -0.61 15.30
N ARG A 202 4.75 0.16 16.37
CA ARG A 202 4.01 -0.31 17.56
C ARG A 202 2.54 -0.61 17.24
N GLU A 203 1.86 0.29 16.53
CA GLU A 203 0.46 0.06 16.11
C GLU A 203 0.34 -1.16 15.19
N ALA A 204 1.27 -1.36 14.26
CA ALA A 204 1.30 -2.54 13.40
C ALA A 204 1.56 -3.84 14.20
N MET A 205 2.43 -3.78 15.20
CA MET A 205 2.74 -4.92 16.07
C MET A 205 1.58 -5.25 17.00
N ASP A 206 0.90 -4.24 17.56
CA ASP A 206 -0.29 -4.41 18.38
C ASP A 206 -1.46 -4.99 17.58
N MET A 207 -1.64 -4.56 16.33
CA MET A 207 -2.66 -5.13 15.42
C MET A 207 -2.37 -6.60 15.11
N GLN A 208 -1.10 -6.97 14.85
CA GLN A 208 -0.71 -8.37 14.65
C GLN A 208 -0.91 -9.23 15.91
N LEU A 209 -0.64 -8.68 17.10
CA LEU A 209 -0.86 -9.37 18.37
C LEU A 209 -2.36 -9.57 18.64
N GLN A 210 -3.20 -8.59 18.32
CA GLN A 210 -4.66 -8.71 18.42
C GLN A 210 -5.21 -9.77 17.45
N ASP A 211 -4.73 -9.80 16.21
CA ASP A 211 -5.13 -10.82 15.23
C ASP A 211 -4.73 -12.23 15.67
N LYS A 212 -3.53 -12.40 16.22
CA LYS A 212 -3.09 -13.67 16.80
C LYS A 212 -3.91 -14.05 18.02
N LEU A 213 -4.21 -13.09 18.90
CA LEU A 213 -5.06 -13.34 20.05
C LEU A 213 -6.48 -13.77 19.66
N LEU A 214 -7.05 -13.14 18.63
CA LEU A 214 -8.34 -13.50 18.07
C LEU A 214 -8.30 -14.90 17.42
N ALA A 215 -7.22 -15.25 16.73
CA ALA A 215 -7.02 -16.59 16.18
C ALA A 215 -6.97 -17.64 17.30
N TYR A 216 -6.19 -17.43 18.36
CA TYR A 216 -6.14 -18.33 19.52
C TYR A 216 -7.48 -18.43 20.27
N LYS A 217 -8.23 -17.31 20.41
CA LYS A 217 -9.56 -17.34 21.02
C LYS A 217 -10.56 -18.12 20.17
N ARG A 218 -10.44 -18.10 18.84
CA ARG A 218 -11.24 -18.94 17.95
C ARG A 218 -10.87 -20.41 18.07
N GLU A 219 -9.59 -20.72 18.13
CA GLU A 219 -9.08 -22.08 18.24
C GLU A 219 -9.47 -22.74 19.59
N MET A 220 -9.53 -21.94 20.67
CA MET A 220 -9.98 -22.37 22.00
C MET A 220 -11.51 -22.32 22.20
N GLY A 221 -12.28 -21.96 21.19
CA GLY A 221 -13.76 -21.90 21.28
C GLY A 221 -14.31 -20.82 22.21
N LEU A 222 -13.50 -19.82 22.57
CA LEU A 222 -13.87 -18.74 23.51
C LEU A 222 -14.59 -17.55 22.82
N LEU A 223 -14.70 -17.56 21.50
CA LEU A 223 -15.53 -16.59 20.75
C LEU A 223 -16.74 -17.33 20.18
N PRO A 224 -17.97 -16.81 20.38
CA PRO A 224 -19.13 -17.35 19.70
C PRO A 224 -18.90 -17.27 18.19
N ALA A 225 -19.28 -18.35 17.47
CA ALA A 225 -19.31 -18.35 16.02
C ALA A 225 -20.07 -17.13 15.55
N ALA A 226 -19.50 -16.34 14.63
CA ALA A 226 -20.12 -15.15 14.09
C ALA A 226 -21.48 -15.54 13.52
N SER A 227 -22.54 -15.25 14.26
CA SER A 227 -23.92 -15.30 13.78
C SER A 227 -24.04 -14.23 12.70
N GLY A 228 -24.23 -14.70 11.46
CA GLY A 228 -24.49 -13.83 10.34
C GLY A 228 -25.73 -12.97 10.60
N GLY A 229 -25.68 -11.76 10.06
CA GLY A 229 -26.86 -10.94 9.88
C GLY A 229 -26.89 -9.71 10.75
N ASN A 230 -26.29 -8.64 10.33
CA ASN A 230 -26.76 -7.31 10.69
C ASN A 230 -27.54 -6.76 9.50
N ALA A 231 -28.86 -6.92 9.56
CA ALA A 231 -29.78 -6.18 8.71
C ALA A 231 -29.65 -4.68 9.06
N PRO A 232 -29.70 -3.77 8.08
CA PRO A 232 -29.66 -2.34 8.36
C PRO A 232 -30.91 -1.96 9.15
N GLN A 233 -30.73 -1.44 10.37
CA GLN A 233 -31.78 -0.79 11.13
C GLN A 233 -32.28 0.44 10.36
N ALA A 234 -33.56 0.40 10.01
CA ALA A 234 -34.30 1.54 9.48
C ALA A 234 -34.27 2.68 10.50
N LEU A 235 -33.91 3.87 10.06
CA LEU A 235 -34.04 5.11 10.78
C LEU A 235 -35.54 5.35 11.13
N PRO A 236 -35.89 5.79 12.35
CA PRO A 236 -37.26 6.17 12.66
C PRO A 236 -37.61 7.46 11.89
N ALA A 237 -38.73 7.43 11.20
CA ALA A 237 -39.35 8.59 10.56
C ALA A 237 -39.67 9.62 11.65
N GLU A 238 -39.15 10.84 11.49
CA GLU A 238 -39.62 12.00 12.27
C GLU A 238 -41.06 12.32 11.89
N GLY A 239 -41.93 12.13 12.86
CA GLY A 239 -43.32 12.47 12.74
C GLY A 239 -43.54 13.98 12.72
N GLU A 240 -44.28 14.40 11.73
CA GLU A 240 -44.96 15.67 11.70
C GLU A 240 -45.81 15.83 12.97
N SER A 241 -45.60 16.90 13.66
CA SER A 241 -46.61 17.44 14.59
C SER A 241 -46.85 18.90 14.25
N GLY A 242 -47.93 19.07 13.57
CA GLY A 242 -48.49 20.34 13.25
C GLY A 242 -49.25 20.94 14.47
N ALA A 243 -49.76 22.06 14.22
CA ALA A 243 -50.82 22.83 14.87
C ALA A 243 -50.32 24.08 15.61
N SER A 244 -50.47 25.22 15.00
CA SER A 244 -51.69 26.04 15.12
C SER A 244 -51.74 26.96 16.35
N ARG A 245 -52.00 28.24 16.04
CA ARG A 245 -52.55 29.35 16.86
C ARG A 245 -51.47 30.21 17.56
N ASN A 246 -51.34 31.46 17.24
CA ASN A 246 -52.28 32.59 17.07
C ASN A 246 -51.58 33.66 16.25
#